data_efc2a2361dc346a5fca66f1520b2ec83
#
_entry.id   efc2a2361dc346a5fca66f1520b2ec83
#
_cell.length_a   1.000
_cell.length_b   1.000
_cell.length_c   1.000
_cell.angle_alpha   90.00
_cell.angle_beta   90.00
_cell.angle_gamma   90.00
#
_symmetry.space_group_name_H-M   'P 1'
#
loop_
_entity.id
_entity.type
_entity.pdbx_description
1 polymer ?
#
loop_
_entity_poly.entity_id
_entity_poly.type
_entity_poly.pdbx_seq_one_letter_code
_entity_poly.pdbx_strand_id
1 'polypeptide(L)'
;MVLSIAATIPVVQFASLGYMLECSARVARGDRLKDCFPGVALAGNMFRCALAMLLTWLPIWLITDWAYSSELIQPSSNAALSLRIVARILSLLWVLWVVWAIASGGRWRNFLVPRPIRFLRAILSKAFWLDIEDQWWSFLNRLELWHLIKLGFQASLGAWIWLAIPALLILISLGAAPEVKSDQQGGLALLGLLGALLMTRAIQYLPTLQTTMALQKSIADKTDRRWLYGILDRTVARGVFRKVPITYSIANILFLALALPLYFLRIESIPSELWFLLSILFVLWMFPAKLVIGWMIRRSRNKTNDAWWPLRWIAWIAQVAAIGIYVGFLYLGKFALWEGGASLFFQHAFLPPVPFFVR
;
A
#
# COMPACT_ATOMS: atom_id res chain seq x y z
N MET A 1 0.49 -3.57 -9.99
CA MET A 1 1.81 -3.13 -10.44
C MET A 1 2.08 -1.66 -10.12
N VAL A 2 1.36 -0.66 -10.67
CA VAL A 2 1.58 0.77 -10.34
C VAL A 2 1.51 1.03 -8.82
N LEU A 3 0.51 0.49 -8.15
CA LEU A 3 0.33 0.63 -6.70
C LEU A 3 1.46 -0.03 -5.90
N SER A 4 2.01 -1.14 -6.40
CA SER A 4 3.12 -1.84 -5.78
C SER A 4 4.42 -1.04 -5.91
N ILE A 5 4.66 -0.43 -7.06
CA ILE A 5 5.79 0.49 -7.26
C ILE A 5 5.65 1.71 -6.34
N ALA A 6 4.44 2.29 -6.24
CA ALA A 6 4.19 3.40 -5.32
C ALA A 6 4.45 3.00 -3.85
N ALA A 7 4.17 1.75 -3.48
CA ALA A 7 4.39 1.24 -2.12
C ALA A 7 5.88 1.06 -1.76
N THR A 8 6.79 1.06 -2.75
CA THR A 8 8.24 0.92 -2.51
C THR A 8 8.95 2.25 -2.29
N ILE A 9 8.38 3.34 -2.75
CA ILE A 9 9.01 4.67 -2.68
C ILE A 9 8.59 5.34 -1.37
N PRO A 10 9.53 5.79 -0.53
CA PRO A 10 9.23 6.55 0.68
C PRO A 10 8.32 7.75 0.36
N VAL A 11 7.40 8.08 1.25
CA VAL A 11 6.34 9.11 1.08
C VAL A 11 5.26 8.67 0.08
N VAL A 12 5.62 8.18 -1.12
CA VAL A 12 4.64 7.71 -2.12
C VAL A 12 3.92 6.44 -1.65
N GLN A 13 4.52 5.65 -0.77
CA GLN A 13 3.87 4.51 -0.12
C GLN A 13 2.55 4.87 0.56
N PHE A 14 2.41 6.09 1.10
CA PHE A 14 1.15 6.57 1.64
C PHE A 14 0.06 6.69 0.58
N ALA A 15 0.41 6.97 -0.69
CA ALA A 15 -0.56 6.97 -1.77
C ALA A 15 -1.16 5.58 -2.01
N SER A 16 -0.39 4.51 -1.84
CA SER A 16 -0.89 3.14 -1.98
C SER A 16 -1.92 2.81 -0.91
N LEU A 17 -1.64 3.15 0.36
CA LEU A 17 -2.59 2.98 1.46
C LEU A 17 -3.82 3.88 1.26
N GLY A 18 -3.62 5.15 0.88
CA GLY A 18 -4.70 6.09 0.61
C GLY A 18 -5.61 5.61 -0.52
N TYR A 19 -5.05 5.05 -1.59
CA TYR A 19 -5.83 4.47 -2.68
C TYR A 19 -6.68 3.28 -2.22
N MET A 20 -6.09 2.35 -1.46
CA MET A 20 -6.84 1.21 -0.92
C MET A 20 -7.99 1.65 -0.01
N LEU A 21 -7.77 2.71 0.79
CA LEU A 21 -8.81 3.28 1.66
C LEU A 21 -9.88 4.02 0.86
N GLU A 22 -9.52 4.77 -0.18
CA GLU A 22 -10.49 5.42 -1.07
C GLU A 22 -11.37 4.38 -1.78
N CYS A 23 -10.78 3.27 -2.29
CA CYS A 23 -11.55 2.17 -2.87
C CYS A 23 -12.51 1.55 -1.84
N SER A 24 -12.01 1.31 -0.61
CA SER A 24 -12.83 0.80 0.50
C SER A 24 -13.99 1.74 0.84
N ALA A 25 -13.75 3.05 0.86
CA ALA A 25 -14.76 4.08 1.10
C ALA A 25 -15.84 4.11 0.00
N ARG A 26 -15.44 3.95 -1.26
CA ARG A 26 -16.37 3.87 -2.40
C ARG A 26 -17.26 2.63 -2.33
N VAL A 27 -16.68 1.49 -1.95
CA VAL A 27 -17.45 0.26 -1.67
C VAL A 27 -18.44 0.50 -0.52
N ALA A 28 -18.01 1.18 0.55
CA ALA A 28 -18.87 1.51 1.70
C ALA A 28 -20.01 2.49 1.33
N ARG A 29 -19.81 3.38 0.36
CA ARG A 29 -20.88 4.23 -0.21
C ARG A 29 -21.91 3.43 -0.98
N GLY A 30 -21.51 2.33 -1.57
CA GLY A 30 -22.36 1.52 -2.44
C GLY A 30 -22.22 1.85 -3.92
N ASP A 31 -21.13 2.49 -4.31
CA ASP A 31 -20.82 2.79 -5.69
C ASP A 31 -20.78 1.49 -6.53
N ARG A 32 -20.96 1.59 -7.84
CA ARG A 32 -20.84 0.42 -8.72
C ARG A 32 -19.40 -0.07 -8.70
N LEU A 33 -19.17 -1.37 -8.82
CA LEU A 33 -17.82 -1.97 -8.78
C LEU A 33 -16.83 -1.27 -9.73
N LYS A 34 -17.29 -0.85 -10.91
CA LYS A 34 -16.43 -0.12 -11.87
C LYS A 34 -15.96 1.25 -11.34
N ASP A 35 -16.79 1.89 -10.54
CA ASP A 35 -16.54 3.24 -10.00
C ASP A 35 -15.77 3.17 -8.66
N CYS A 36 -15.73 1.99 -8.02
CA CYS A 36 -14.97 1.76 -6.80
C CYS A 36 -13.45 1.86 -6.99
N PHE A 37 -12.97 1.70 -8.22
CA PHE A 37 -11.53 1.70 -8.54
C PHE A 37 -11.16 2.91 -9.39
N PRO A 38 -10.94 4.09 -8.77
CA PRO A 38 -10.57 5.28 -9.51
C PRO A 38 -9.24 5.06 -10.25
N GLY A 39 -9.16 5.54 -11.50
CA GLY A 39 -7.93 5.46 -12.27
C GLY A 39 -7.60 4.10 -12.91
N VAL A 40 -8.44 3.06 -12.79
CA VAL A 40 -8.18 1.74 -13.42
C VAL A 40 -8.02 1.86 -14.93
N ALA A 41 -8.83 2.67 -15.59
CA ALA A 41 -8.67 2.91 -17.03
C ALA A 41 -7.35 3.58 -17.37
N LEU A 42 -6.92 4.54 -16.53
CA LEU A 42 -5.63 5.21 -16.64
C LEU A 42 -4.48 4.24 -16.37
N ALA A 43 -4.57 3.45 -15.29
CA ALA A 43 -3.59 2.41 -14.95
C ALA A 43 -3.49 1.35 -16.06
N GLY A 44 -4.60 0.96 -16.67
CA GLY A 44 -4.63 0.07 -17.82
C GLY A 44 -3.91 0.65 -19.06
N ASN A 45 -4.07 1.94 -19.31
CA ASN A 45 -3.34 2.63 -20.38
C ASN A 45 -1.84 2.71 -20.06
N MET A 46 -1.48 3.07 -18.82
CA MET A 46 -0.07 3.10 -18.39
C MET A 46 0.60 1.73 -18.52
N PHE A 47 -0.11 0.67 -18.11
CA PHE A 47 0.39 -0.70 -18.26
C PHE A 47 0.64 -1.07 -19.73
N ARG A 48 -0.31 -0.74 -20.62
CA ARG A 48 -0.13 -0.96 -22.08
C ARG A 48 1.05 -0.16 -22.64
N CYS A 49 1.24 1.09 -22.19
CA CYS A 49 2.39 1.90 -22.59
C CYS A 49 3.70 1.29 -22.07
N ALA A 50 3.75 0.87 -20.79
CA ALA A 50 4.91 0.22 -20.22
C ALA A 50 5.25 -1.10 -20.94
N LEU A 51 4.23 -1.91 -21.26
CA LEU A 51 4.42 -3.14 -22.03
C LEU A 51 4.95 -2.85 -23.43
N ALA A 52 4.43 -1.82 -24.10
CA ALA A 52 4.91 -1.41 -25.43
C ALA A 52 6.36 -0.91 -25.36
N MET A 53 6.73 -0.13 -24.34
CA MET A 53 8.12 0.28 -24.10
C MET A 53 9.04 -0.92 -23.89
N LEU A 54 8.62 -1.87 -23.08
CA LEU A 54 9.40 -3.08 -22.76
C LEU A 54 9.61 -3.93 -24.02
N LEU A 55 8.58 -4.11 -24.84
CA LEU A 55 8.67 -4.84 -26.12
C LEU A 55 9.63 -4.16 -27.10
N THR A 56 9.61 -2.83 -27.18
CA THR A 56 10.53 -2.09 -28.07
C THR A 56 11.94 -2.01 -27.51
N TRP A 57 12.13 -2.14 -26.20
CA TRP A 57 13.43 -2.16 -25.55
C TRP A 57 14.14 -3.53 -25.63
N LEU A 58 13.36 -4.60 -25.73
CA LEU A 58 13.89 -5.98 -25.72
C LEU A 58 14.97 -6.24 -26.80
N PRO A 59 14.80 -5.85 -28.10
CA PRO A 59 15.85 -6.02 -29.09
C PRO A 59 17.12 -5.19 -28.78
N ILE A 60 16.97 -4.01 -28.18
CA ILE A 60 18.09 -3.18 -27.79
C ILE A 60 18.86 -3.83 -26.64
N TRP A 61 18.13 -4.37 -25.68
CA TRP A 61 18.71 -5.13 -24.57
C TRP A 61 19.51 -6.32 -25.08
N LEU A 62 19.00 -7.09 -26.04
CA LEU A 62 19.72 -8.22 -26.65
C LEU A 62 21.02 -7.77 -27.33
N ILE A 63 20.98 -6.66 -28.08
CA ILE A 63 22.19 -6.13 -28.74
C ILE A 63 23.19 -5.66 -27.69
N THR A 64 22.73 -5.04 -26.60
CA THR A 64 23.58 -4.60 -25.49
C THR A 64 24.23 -5.78 -24.78
N ASP A 65 23.49 -6.86 -24.57
CA ASP A 65 23.99 -8.09 -23.97
C ASP A 65 25.03 -8.79 -24.87
N TRP A 66 24.79 -8.80 -26.19
CA TRP A 66 25.79 -9.29 -27.15
C TRP A 66 27.05 -8.42 -27.19
N ALA A 67 26.92 -7.11 -27.11
CA ALA A 67 28.05 -6.20 -27.02
C ALA A 67 28.87 -6.46 -25.77
N TYR A 68 28.23 -6.67 -24.63
CA TYR A 68 28.88 -7.00 -23.36
C TYR A 68 29.58 -8.37 -23.43
N SER A 69 28.90 -9.37 -23.95
CA SER A 69 29.46 -10.72 -24.12
C SER A 69 30.67 -10.74 -25.07
N SER A 70 30.62 -10.01 -26.18
CA SER A 70 31.73 -9.91 -27.12
C SER A 70 32.94 -9.20 -26.52
N GLU A 71 32.74 -8.24 -25.64
CA GLU A 71 33.80 -7.56 -24.90
C GLU A 71 34.49 -8.48 -23.88
N LEU A 72 33.74 -9.37 -23.22
CA LEU A 72 34.28 -10.34 -22.29
C LEU A 72 35.15 -11.40 -23.00
N ILE A 73 34.78 -11.80 -24.24
CA ILE A 73 35.50 -12.82 -25.00
C ILE A 73 36.76 -12.23 -25.66
N GLN A 74 36.64 -11.05 -26.29
CA GLN A 74 37.71 -10.36 -26.99
C GLN A 74 37.65 -8.85 -26.76
N PRO A 75 38.25 -8.33 -25.69
CA PRO A 75 38.10 -6.93 -25.27
C PRO A 75 38.56 -5.87 -26.29
N SER A 76 39.48 -6.19 -27.18
CA SER A 76 40.07 -5.28 -28.17
C SER A 76 39.62 -5.53 -29.62
N SER A 77 38.60 -6.36 -29.84
CA SER A 77 38.16 -6.68 -31.20
C SER A 77 37.33 -5.52 -31.81
N ASN A 78 37.54 -5.29 -33.12
CA ASN A 78 36.73 -4.30 -33.87
C ASN A 78 35.24 -4.64 -33.84
N ALA A 79 34.87 -5.91 -33.71
CA ALA A 79 33.50 -6.37 -33.58
C ALA A 79 32.85 -5.92 -32.26
N ALA A 80 33.57 -6.06 -31.13
CA ALA A 80 33.10 -5.62 -29.84
C ALA A 80 32.92 -4.10 -29.81
N LEU A 81 33.82 -3.35 -30.40
CA LEU A 81 33.73 -1.87 -30.48
C LEU A 81 32.55 -1.45 -31.33
N SER A 82 32.34 -2.06 -32.51
CA SER A 82 31.18 -1.74 -33.37
C SER A 82 29.85 -2.06 -32.73
N LEU A 83 29.72 -3.24 -32.07
CA LEU A 83 28.49 -3.59 -31.33
C LEU A 83 28.17 -2.62 -30.19
N ARG A 84 29.23 -2.19 -29.45
CA ARG A 84 29.07 -1.19 -28.39
C ARG A 84 28.56 0.16 -28.94
N ILE A 85 29.13 0.63 -30.04
CA ILE A 85 28.69 1.87 -30.69
C ILE A 85 27.22 1.74 -31.15
N VAL A 86 26.89 0.65 -31.82
CA VAL A 86 25.51 0.37 -32.27
C VAL A 86 24.54 0.32 -31.09
N ALA A 87 24.89 -0.39 -29.99
CA ALA A 87 24.06 -0.47 -28.79
C ALA A 87 23.80 0.93 -28.18
N ARG A 88 24.82 1.79 -28.09
CA ARG A 88 24.69 3.16 -27.59
C ARG A 88 23.80 4.02 -28.47
N ILE A 89 23.99 3.96 -29.79
CA ILE A 89 23.17 4.72 -30.73
C ILE A 89 21.71 4.29 -30.65
N LEU A 90 21.45 2.97 -30.65
CA LEU A 90 20.08 2.44 -30.52
C LEU A 90 19.43 2.79 -29.19
N SER A 91 20.18 2.77 -28.09
CA SER A 91 19.68 3.18 -26.78
C SER A 91 19.31 4.67 -26.78
N LEU A 92 20.14 5.52 -27.36
CA LEU A 92 19.86 6.96 -27.48
C LEU A 92 18.60 7.21 -28.34
N LEU A 93 18.52 6.57 -29.51
CA LEU A 93 17.37 6.67 -30.39
C LEU A 93 16.08 6.17 -29.70
N TRP A 94 16.15 5.12 -28.91
CA TRP A 94 15.02 4.62 -28.15
C TRP A 94 14.55 5.60 -27.07
N VAL A 95 15.48 6.22 -26.34
CA VAL A 95 15.14 7.26 -25.35
C VAL A 95 14.43 8.43 -26.02
N LEU A 96 14.96 8.93 -27.14
CA LEU A 96 14.34 10.01 -27.92
C LEU A 96 12.95 9.61 -28.42
N TRP A 97 12.80 8.36 -28.85
CA TRP A 97 11.50 7.82 -29.26
C TRP A 97 10.50 7.77 -28.12
N VAL A 98 10.89 7.27 -26.93
CA VAL A 98 10.01 7.21 -25.74
C VAL A 98 9.55 8.62 -25.36
N VAL A 99 10.45 9.58 -25.32
CA VAL A 99 10.10 10.99 -25.06
C VAL A 99 9.08 11.50 -26.06
N TRP A 100 9.28 11.23 -27.35
CA TRP A 100 8.32 11.63 -28.38
C TRP A 100 6.98 10.92 -28.25
N ALA A 101 6.95 9.62 -27.95
CA ALA A 101 5.71 8.86 -27.79
C ALA A 101 4.88 9.39 -26.61
N ILE A 102 5.55 9.77 -25.51
CA ILE A 102 4.92 10.42 -24.35
C ILE A 102 4.33 11.77 -24.78
N ALA A 103 5.11 12.59 -25.44
CA ALA A 103 4.71 13.89 -25.92
C ALA A 103 3.60 13.88 -26.96
N SER A 104 3.49 12.78 -27.72
CA SER A 104 2.40 12.58 -28.71
C SER A 104 1.06 12.15 -28.07
N GLY A 105 0.92 12.31 -26.72
CA GLY A 105 -0.29 11.98 -25.98
C GLY A 105 -0.28 10.62 -25.31
N GLY A 106 0.88 9.93 -25.17
CA GLY A 106 1.08 8.75 -24.36
C GLY A 106 0.17 7.56 -24.72
N ARG A 107 -0.26 7.43 -25.97
CA ARG A 107 -1.04 6.27 -26.41
C ARG A 107 -0.10 5.11 -26.68
N TRP A 108 -0.42 3.90 -26.18
CA TRP A 108 0.41 2.71 -26.34
C TRP A 108 0.82 2.41 -27.80
N ARG A 109 -0.04 2.76 -28.79
CA ARG A 109 0.26 2.62 -30.22
C ARG A 109 1.42 3.50 -30.68
N ASN A 110 1.65 4.66 -30.06
CA ASN A 110 2.76 5.56 -30.41
C ASN A 110 4.12 4.99 -29.98
N PHE A 111 4.13 4.07 -29.01
CA PHE A 111 5.33 3.35 -28.60
C PHE A 111 5.68 2.18 -29.53
N LEU A 112 4.71 1.59 -30.23
CA LEU A 112 4.92 0.45 -31.13
C LEU A 112 5.23 0.87 -32.59
N VAL A 113 4.60 1.94 -33.06
CA VAL A 113 4.71 2.35 -34.47
C VAL A 113 5.44 3.68 -34.57
N PRO A 114 6.68 3.69 -35.10
CA PRO A 114 7.44 4.91 -35.27
C PRO A 114 6.82 5.82 -36.34
N ARG A 115 6.75 7.10 -36.02
CA ARG A 115 6.37 8.15 -36.99
C ARG A 115 7.44 9.22 -37.03
N PRO A 116 8.63 8.94 -37.59
CA PRO A 116 9.81 9.78 -37.46
C PRO A 116 9.61 11.20 -38.04
N ILE A 117 8.86 11.33 -39.14
CA ILE A 117 8.60 12.63 -39.76
C ILE A 117 7.76 13.53 -38.83
N ARG A 118 6.76 12.97 -38.14
CA ARG A 118 5.97 13.74 -37.17
C ARG A 118 6.80 14.12 -35.92
N PHE A 119 7.68 13.22 -35.51
CA PHE A 119 8.59 13.43 -34.40
C PHE A 119 9.52 14.61 -34.66
N LEU A 120 10.25 14.62 -35.79
CA LEU A 120 11.16 15.71 -36.16
C LEU A 120 10.44 17.05 -36.27
N ARG A 121 9.25 17.08 -36.86
CA ARG A 121 8.44 18.29 -36.97
C ARG A 121 7.93 18.79 -35.63
N ALA A 122 7.61 17.90 -34.71
CA ALA A 122 7.12 18.24 -33.36
C ALA A 122 8.23 18.81 -32.47
N ILE A 123 9.42 18.20 -32.42
CA ILE A 123 10.56 18.67 -31.60
C ILE A 123 11.01 20.12 -31.99
N LEU A 124 10.87 20.46 -33.26
CA LEU A 124 11.24 21.78 -33.74
C LEU A 124 10.20 22.87 -33.42
N SER A 125 9.02 22.48 -32.89
CA SER A 125 7.94 23.41 -32.57
C SER A 125 7.96 23.81 -31.10
N LYS A 126 7.98 25.13 -30.81
CA LYS A 126 7.91 25.66 -29.45
C LYS A 126 6.60 25.30 -28.76
N ALA A 127 5.51 25.22 -29.50
CA ALA A 127 4.18 24.80 -28.99
C ALA A 127 4.20 23.39 -28.42
N PHE A 128 4.98 22.47 -28.99
CA PHE A 128 5.12 21.10 -28.51
C PHE A 128 5.68 21.03 -27.08
N TRP A 129 6.65 21.84 -26.73
CA TRP A 129 7.23 21.83 -25.38
C TRP A 129 6.30 22.41 -24.33
N LEU A 130 5.50 23.41 -24.68
CA LEU A 130 4.46 23.97 -23.81
C LEU A 130 3.32 22.97 -23.59
N ASP A 131 2.87 22.30 -24.66
CA ASP A 131 1.82 21.26 -24.55
C ASP A 131 2.25 20.07 -23.67
N ILE A 132 3.53 19.72 -23.63
CA ILE A 132 4.05 18.65 -22.75
C ILE A 132 3.87 19.04 -21.29
N GLU A 133 4.21 20.25 -20.92
CA GLU A 133 4.11 20.74 -19.55
C GLU A 133 2.65 20.70 -19.09
N ASP A 134 1.73 21.23 -19.89
CA ASP A 134 0.30 21.24 -19.58
C ASP A 134 -0.29 19.83 -19.49
N GLN A 135 0.11 18.92 -20.37
CA GLN A 135 -0.32 17.52 -20.33
C GLN A 135 0.22 16.81 -19.10
N TRP A 136 1.48 17.08 -18.70
CA TRP A 136 2.08 16.51 -17.51
C TRP A 136 1.36 16.97 -16.23
N TRP A 137 1.12 18.27 -16.09
CA TRP A 137 0.37 18.82 -14.96
C TRP A 137 -1.07 18.32 -14.92
N SER A 138 -1.74 18.24 -16.07
CA SER A 138 -3.09 17.70 -16.16
C SER A 138 -3.15 16.20 -15.77
N PHE A 139 -2.11 15.43 -16.11
CA PHE A 139 -1.98 14.03 -15.73
C PHE A 139 -1.77 13.87 -14.21
N LEU A 140 -0.86 14.62 -13.62
CA LEU A 140 -0.60 14.61 -12.18
C LEU A 140 -1.86 15.00 -11.38
N ASN A 141 -2.57 16.02 -11.83
CA ASN A 141 -3.81 16.46 -11.20
C ASN A 141 -4.92 15.40 -11.29
N ARG A 142 -5.03 14.67 -12.41
CA ARG A 142 -6.01 13.56 -12.57
C ARG A 142 -5.71 12.37 -11.67
N LEU A 143 -4.47 12.14 -11.28
CA LEU A 143 -4.10 11.06 -10.36
C LEU A 143 -4.51 11.35 -8.92
N GLU A 144 -4.85 12.59 -8.59
CA GLU A 144 -5.16 13.04 -7.22
C GLU A 144 -4.12 12.53 -6.18
N LEU A 145 -2.86 12.37 -6.62
CA LEU A 145 -1.79 11.76 -5.82
C LEU A 145 -1.64 12.44 -4.46
N TRP A 146 -1.71 13.77 -4.44
CA TRP A 146 -1.61 14.52 -3.20
C TRP A 146 -2.73 14.20 -2.21
N HIS A 147 -3.96 14.04 -2.73
CA HIS A 147 -5.10 13.62 -1.91
C HIS A 147 -4.88 12.23 -1.32
N LEU A 148 -4.41 11.28 -2.14
CA LEU A 148 -4.13 9.90 -1.71
C LEU A 148 -2.99 9.83 -0.70
N ILE A 149 -1.89 10.56 -0.93
CA ILE A 149 -0.77 10.66 0.03
C ILE A 149 -1.27 11.22 1.37
N LYS A 150 -2.02 12.32 1.34
CA LYS A 150 -2.57 12.95 2.54
C LYS A 150 -3.53 12.02 3.28
N LEU A 151 -4.39 11.28 2.55
CA LEU A 151 -5.31 10.31 3.14
C LEU A 151 -4.56 9.16 3.80
N GLY A 152 -3.58 8.57 3.11
CA GLY A 152 -2.80 7.46 3.65
C GLY A 152 -1.91 7.88 4.83
N PHE A 153 -1.31 9.07 4.77
CA PHE A 153 -0.53 9.62 5.89
C PHE A 153 -1.41 9.82 7.14
N GLN A 154 -2.59 10.42 6.97
CA GLN A 154 -3.52 10.63 8.08
C GLN A 154 -4.02 9.32 8.67
N ALA A 155 -4.29 8.31 7.83
CA ALA A 155 -4.69 6.99 8.28
C ALA A 155 -3.57 6.29 9.05
N SER A 156 -2.31 6.42 8.60
CA SER A 156 -1.14 5.89 9.27
C SER A 156 -0.89 6.57 10.61
N LEU A 157 -0.95 7.90 10.63
CA LEU A 157 -0.78 8.68 11.87
C LEU A 157 -1.85 8.30 12.90
N GLY A 158 -3.10 8.15 12.46
CA GLY A 158 -4.17 7.68 13.32
C GLY A 158 -3.95 6.27 13.85
N ALA A 159 -3.43 5.35 13.02
CA ALA A 159 -3.07 4.01 13.46
C ALA A 159 -1.94 4.05 14.51
N TRP A 160 -0.93 4.88 14.30
CA TRP A 160 0.14 5.09 15.28
C TRP A 160 -0.37 5.59 16.64
N ILE A 161 -1.27 6.57 16.64
CA ILE A 161 -1.88 7.09 17.87
C ILE A 161 -2.58 5.97 18.65
N TRP A 162 -3.30 5.07 17.97
CA TRP A 162 -4.01 3.96 18.60
C TRP A 162 -3.08 2.83 19.06
N LEU A 163 -2.01 2.56 18.34
CA LEU A 163 -1.13 1.40 18.59
C LEU A 163 0.06 1.74 19.51
N ALA A 164 0.54 2.98 19.53
CA ALA A 164 1.74 3.35 20.26
C ALA A 164 1.61 3.13 21.77
N ILE A 165 0.55 3.62 22.38
CA ILE A 165 0.34 3.49 23.83
C ILE A 165 0.23 2.02 24.25
N PRO A 166 -0.68 1.20 23.67
CA PRO A 166 -0.79 -0.20 24.08
C PRO A 166 0.48 -1.02 23.76
N ALA A 167 1.17 -0.75 22.66
CA ALA A 167 2.43 -1.41 22.35
C ALA A 167 3.51 -1.08 23.39
N LEU A 168 3.61 0.18 23.78
CA LEU A 168 4.56 0.63 24.81
C LEU A 168 4.28 -0.03 26.15
N LEU A 169 3.02 -0.11 26.60
CA LEU A 169 2.63 -0.77 27.84
C LEU A 169 2.99 -2.25 27.86
N ILE A 170 2.76 -2.95 26.75
CA ILE A 170 3.13 -4.37 26.59
C ILE A 170 4.66 -4.52 26.68
N LEU A 171 5.41 -3.67 25.98
CA LEU A 171 6.88 -3.76 25.95
C LEU A 171 7.51 -3.45 27.29
N ILE A 172 7.02 -2.43 28.00
CA ILE A 172 7.50 -2.12 29.37
C ILE A 172 7.24 -3.30 30.30
N SER A 173 6.01 -3.86 30.25
CA SER A 173 5.65 -5.00 31.10
C SER A 173 6.56 -6.21 30.85
N LEU A 174 6.87 -6.51 29.60
CA LEU A 174 7.66 -7.68 29.22
C LEU A 174 9.17 -7.46 29.34
N GLY A 175 9.64 -6.22 29.09
CA GLY A 175 11.06 -5.85 29.17
C GLY A 175 11.56 -5.72 30.62
N ALA A 176 10.72 -5.19 31.51
CA ALA A 176 11.08 -5.02 32.91
C ALA A 176 10.87 -6.27 33.80
N ALA A 177 10.07 -7.23 33.33
CA ALA A 177 9.69 -8.41 34.11
C ALA A 177 10.89 -9.24 34.66
N PRO A 178 12.02 -9.42 33.94
CA PRO A 178 13.17 -10.16 34.47
C PRO A 178 13.96 -9.46 35.57
N GLU A 179 13.88 -8.11 35.65
CA GLU A 179 14.72 -7.30 36.52
C GLU A 179 14.00 -6.92 37.84
N VAL A 180 12.70 -7.12 37.90
CA VAL A 180 11.87 -6.64 39.00
C VAL A 180 11.64 -7.72 40.05
N LYS A 181 11.69 -7.31 41.32
CA LYS A 181 11.45 -8.18 42.47
C LYS A 181 10.02 -8.75 42.45
N SER A 182 9.84 -9.93 43.06
CA SER A 182 8.58 -10.66 43.04
C SER A 182 7.36 -9.90 43.59
N ASP A 183 7.57 -8.97 44.52
CA ASP A 183 6.51 -8.13 45.08
C ASP A 183 5.96 -7.06 44.10
N GLN A 184 6.75 -6.66 43.13
CA GLN A 184 6.38 -5.67 42.11
C GLN A 184 5.90 -6.30 40.79
N GLN A 185 6.05 -7.62 40.63
CA GLN A 185 5.63 -8.32 39.41
C GLN A 185 4.11 -8.20 39.12
N GLY A 186 3.31 -8.11 40.18
CA GLY A 186 1.87 -7.89 40.05
C GLY A 186 1.50 -6.59 39.32
N GLY A 187 2.22 -5.51 39.60
CA GLY A 187 2.04 -4.22 38.96
C GLY A 187 2.38 -4.26 37.45
N LEU A 188 3.48 -4.94 37.09
CA LEU A 188 3.87 -5.14 35.69
C LEU A 188 2.86 -6.01 34.93
N ALA A 189 2.37 -7.07 35.56
CA ALA A 189 1.33 -7.92 34.96
C ALA A 189 0.03 -7.14 34.66
N LEU A 190 -0.39 -6.25 35.57
CA LEU A 190 -1.53 -5.35 35.35
C LEU A 190 -1.28 -4.37 34.20
N LEU A 191 -0.08 -3.80 34.08
CA LEU A 191 0.32 -2.95 32.97
C LEU A 191 0.26 -3.69 31.63
N GLY A 192 0.79 -4.90 31.57
CA GLY A 192 0.73 -5.77 30.40
C GLY A 192 -0.69 -6.12 30.01
N LEU A 193 -1.53 -6.47 30.99
CA LEU A 193 -2.96 -6.75 30.77
C LEU A 193 -3.68 -5.51 30.23
N LEU A 194 -3.46 -4.35 30.80
CA LEU A 194 -4.04 -3.10 30.30
C LEU A 194 -3.59 -2.82 28.86
N GLY A 195 -2.30 -2.97 28.57
CA GLY A 195 -1.75 -2.86 27.21
C GLY A 195 -2.42 -3.83 26.23
N ALA A 196 -2.58 -5.10 26.62
CA ALA A 196 -3.24 -6.12 25.80
C ALA A 196 -4.72 -5.80 25.54
N LEU A 197 -5.45 -5.32 26.55
CA LEU A 197 -6.85 -4.88 26.39
C LEU A 197 -6.97 -3.67 25.48
N LEU A 198 -6.10 -2.67 25.61
CA LEU A 198 -6.09 -1.50 24.74
C LEU A 198 -5.68 -1.88 23.32
N MET A 199 -4.69 -2.75 23.13
CA MET A 199 -4.27 -3.27 21.83
C MET A 199 -5.42 -4.00 21.13
N THR A 200 -6.13 -4.86 21.87
CA THR A 200 -7.31 -5.56 21.35
C THR A 200 -8.37 -4.58 20.86
N ARG A 201 -8.64 -3.52 21.61
CA ARG A 201 -9.59 -2.49 21.21
C ARG A 201 -9.11 -1.66 20.01
N ALA A 202 -7.82 -1.33 19.98
CA ALA A 202 -7.22 -0.63 18.85
C ALA A 202 -7.36 -1.44 17.55
N ILE A 203 -6.91 -2.69 17.56
CA ILE A 203 -6.97 -3.58 16.39
C ILE A 203 -8.42 -3.83 15.96
N GLN A 204 -9.36 -3.94 16.91
CA GLN A 204 -10.79 -4.12 16.62
C GLN A 204 -11.38 -2.94 15.84
N TYR A 205 -11.03 -1.71 16.20
CA TYR A 205 -11.68 -0.51 15.67
C TYR A 205 -10.97 0.09 14.46
N LEU A 206 -9.64 -0.01 14.40
CA LEU A 206 -8.80 0.66 13.40
C LEU A 206 -9.23 0.43 11.94
N PRO A 207 -9.52 -0.80 11.46
CA PRO A 207 -9.89 -1.00 10.05
C PRO A 207 -11.16 -0.21 9.69
N THR A 208 -12.14 -0.21 10.61
CA THR A 208 -13.40 0.52 10.42
C THR A 208 -13.17 2.03 10.48
N LEU A 209 -12.37 2.52 11.43
CA LEU A 209 -12.09 3.95 11.60
C LEU A 209 -11.30 4.52 10.41
N GLN A 210 -10.31 3.81 9.89
CA GLN A 210 -9.57 4.22 8.71
C GLN A 210 -10.50 4.35 7.48
N THR A 211 -11.38 3.37 7.27
CA THR A 211 -12.33 3.38 6.15
C THR A 211 -13.40 4.45 6.32
N THR A 212 -13.92 4.65 7.53
CA THR A 212 -14.94 5.70 7.78
C THR A 212 -14.35 7.09 7.68
N MET A 213 -13.10 7.30 8.10
CA MET A 213 -12.39 8.55 7.88
C MET A 213 -12.25 8.86 6.37
N ALA A 214 -11.88 7.87 5.56
CA ALA A 214 -11.81 8.02 4.11
C ALA A 214 -13.21 8.34 3.52
N LEU A 215 -14.26 7.69 4.02
CA LEU A 215 -15.64 7.91 3.60
C LEU A 215 -16.11 9.33 3.93
N GLN A 216 -15.84 9.83 5.12
CA GLN A 216 -16.20 11.19 5.54
C GLN A 216 -15.48 12.23 4.69
N LYS A 217 -14.18 12.04 4.44
CA LYS A 217 -13.38 12.96 3.64
C LYS A 217 -13.79 13.01 2.17
N SER A 218 -14.33 11.91 1.66
CA SER A 218 -14.86 11.84 0.29
C SER A 218 -16.21 12.55 0.13
N ILE A 219 -16.94 12.76 1.23
CA ILE A 219 -18.26 13.43 1.26
C ILE A 219 -18.12 14.89 1.68
N ALA A 220 -17.20 15.20 2.60
CA ALA A 220 -16.96 16.54 3.10
C ALA A 220 -16.03 17.34 2.20
N ASP A 221 -16.19 18.66 2.19
CA ASP A 221 -15.30 19.56 1.47
C ASP A 221 -13.84 19.37 1.91
N LYS A 222 -12.90 19.39 0.95
CA LYS A 222 -11.48 19.01 1.10
C LYS A 222 -10.70 19.75 2.20
N THR A 223 -11.28 20.76 2.82
CA THR A 223 -10.69 21.68 3.81
C THR A 223 -10.96 21.30 5.27
N ASP A 224 -11.82 20.32 5.57
CA ASP A 224 -12.21 20.03 6.95
C ASP A 224 -11.04 19.40 7.75
N ARG A 225 -10.60 20.14 8.80
CA ARG A 225 -9.54 19.71 9.74
C ARG A 225 -10.00 18.62 10.73
N ARG A 226 -11.25 18.17 10.66
CA ARG A 226 -11.86 17.22 11.62
C ARG A 226 -11.50 15.76 11.42
N TRP A 227 -10.53 15.44 10.54
CA TRP A 227 -10.11 14.06 10.28
C TRP A 227 -9.64 13.32 11.54
N LEU A 228 -8.96 14.02 12.47
CA LEU A 228 -8.52 13.46 13.74
C LEU A 228 -9.69 12.97 14.59
N TYR A 229 -10.78 13.75 14.63
CA TYR A 229 -11.99 13.33 15.35
C TYR A 229 -12.58 12.07 14.71
N GLY A 230 -12.60 11.97 13.39
CA GLY A 230 -13.14 10.81 12.69
C GLY A 230 -12.39 9.51 13.00
N ILE A 231 -11.04 9.57 13.16
CA ILE A 231 -10.24 8.38 13.48
C ILE A 231 -10.25 8.05 14.98
N LEU A 232 -10.61 9.00 15.84
CA LEU A 232 -10.73 8.79 17.29
C LEU A 232 -12.16 8.45 17.73
N ASP A 233 -13.15 8.64 16.87
CA ASP A 233 -14.57 8.44 17.20
C ASP A 233 -14.94 6.95 17.23
N ARG A 234 -14.81 6.37 18.43
CA ARG A 234 -15.18 4.97 18.71
C ARG A 234 -16.67 4.66 18.53
N THR A 235 -17.52 5.68 18.54
CA THR A 235 -18.98 5.48 18.48
C THR A 235 -19.39 4.92 17.13
N VAL A 236 -18.73 5.34 16.05
CA VAL A 236 -18.94 4.84 14.69
C VAL A 236 -18.63 3.34 14.59
N ALA A 237 -17.45 2.91 15.04
CA ALA A 237 -17.06 1.50 14.99
C ALA A 237 -17.98 0.62 15.85
N ARG A 238 -18.38 1.12 17.04
CA ARG A 238 -19.36 0.43 17.90
C ARG A 238 -20.74 0.33 17.25
N GLY A 239 -21.19 1.38 16.56
CA GLY A 239 -22.45 1.38 15.83
C GLY A 239 -22.47 0.34 14.71
N VAL A 240 -21.38 0.22 13.95
CA VAL A 240 -21.22 -0.80 12.91
C VAL A 240 -21.26 -2.21 13.53
N PHE A 241 -20.49 -2.43 14.61
CA PHE A 241 -20.46 -3.73 15.30
C PHE A 241 -21.84 -4.13 15.85
N ARG A 242 -22.60 -3.21 16.46
CA ARG A 242 -23.93 -3.51 16.99
C ARG A 242 -24.91 -3.99 15.93
N LYS A 243 -24.86 -3.40 14.73
CA LYS A 243 -25.76 -3.72 13.62
C LYS A 243 -25.40 -5.03 12.90
N VAL A 244 -24.11 -5.33 12.72
CA VAL A 244 -23.61 -6.47 11.92
C VAL A 244 -22.47 -7.22 12.61
N PRO A 245 -22.64 -7.75 13.84
CA PRO A 245 -21.52 -8.27 14.64
C PRO A 245 -20.77 -9.41 13.97
N ILE A 246 -21.47 -10.40 13.40
CA ILE A 246 -20.84 -11.55 12.74
C ILE A 246 -20.04 -11.09 11.51
N THR A 247 -20.65 -10.27 10.65
CA THR A 247 -19.95 -9.76 9.45
C THR A 247 -18.75 -8.90 9.84
N TYR A 248 -18.86 -8.13 10.93
CA TYR A 248 -17.78 -7.33 11.49
C TYR A 248 -16.61 -8.19 11.95
N SER A 249 -16.89 -9.26 12.68
CA SER A 249 -15.85 -10.17 13.18
C SER A 249 -15.19 -10.94 12.05
N ILE A 250 -15.96 -11.48 11.10
CA ILE A 250 -15.40 -12.16 9.93
C ILE A 250 -14.52 -11.21 9.10
N ALA A 251 -14.98 -9.99 8.86
CA ALA A 251 -14.22 -9.01 8.10
C ALA A 251 -12.89 -8.66 8.79
N ASN A 252 -12.90 -8.44 10.11
CA ASN A 252 -11.69 -8.15 10.87
C ASN A 252 -10.76 -9.38 10.98
N ILE A 253 -11.28 -10.58 11.19
CA ILE A 253 -10.49 -11.82 11.21
C ILE A 253 -9.80 -12.01 9.85
N LEU A 254 -10.54 -11.88 8.76
CA LEU A 254 -10.00 -11.99 7.42
C LEU A 254 -8.95 -10.90 7.14
N PHE A 255 -9.21 -9.69 7.60
CA PHE A 255 -8.27 -8.57 7.49
C PHE A 255 -6.92 -8.87 8.18
N LEU A 256 -6.95 -9.41 9.39
CA LEU A 256 -5.76 -9.82 10.14
C LEU A 256 -5.09 -11.05 9.52
N ALA A 257 -5.86 -12.05 9.09
CA ALA A 257 -5.36 -13.25 8.45
C ALA A 257 -4.61 -12.95 7.15
N LEU A 258 -5.11 -12.00 6.34
CA LEU A 258 -4.45 -11.57 5.12
C LEU A 258 -3.17 -10.74 5.37
N ALA A 259 -3.00 -10.18 6.56
CA ALA A 259 -1.76 -9.50 6.95
C ALA A 259 -0.67 -10.49 7.42
N LEU A 260 -1.03 -11.67 7.96
CA LEU A 260 -0.07 -12.64 8.51
C LEU A 260 0.99 -13.11 7.50
N PRO A 261 0.67 -13.45 6.24
CA PRO A 261 1.68 -13.90 5.29
C PRO A 261 2.81 -12.90 5.06
N LEU A 262 2.54 -11.59 5.22
CA LEU A 262 3.56 -10.55 5.07
C LEU A 262 4.65 -10.62 6.12
N TYR A 263 4.36 -11.17 7.30
CA TYR A 263 5.34 -11.37 8.36
C TYR A 263 6.18 -12.62 8.13
N PHE A 264 5.61 -13.68 7.54
CA PHE A 264 6.39 -14.88 7.16
C PHE A 264 7.43 -14.59 6.09
N LEU A 265 7.09 -13.77 5.10
CA LEU A 265 8.01 -13.39 4.02
C LEU A 265 9.18 -12.53 4.50
N ARG A 266 9.07 -11.94 5.69
CA ARG A 266 10.14 -11.14 6.30
C ARG A 266 11.21 -12.00 6.97
N ILE A 267 10.96 -13.28 7.20
CA ILE A 267 11.89 -14.19 7.89
C ILE A 267 13.06 -14.56 6.99
N GLU A 268 12.83 -14.67 5.68
CA GLU A 268 13.87 -15.02 4.73
C GLU A 268 14.56 -13.77 4.21
N SER A 269 15.88 -13.82 4.12
CA SER A 269 16.68 -12.79 3.46
C SER A 269 16.33 -12.79 1.97
N ILE A 270 15.42 -11.92 1.60
CA ILE A 270 15.04 -11.74 0.19
C ILE A 270 16.21 -11.06 -0.52
N PRO A 271 16.69 -11.62 -1.65
CA PRO A 271 17.71 -10.98 -2.47
C PRO A 271 17.35 -9.54 -2.77
N SER A 272 18.34 -8.65 -2.73
CA SER A 272 18.15 -7.20 -2.94
C SER A 272 17.41 -6.87 -4.25
N GLU A 273 17.52 -7.73 -5.25
CA GLU A 273 16.89 -7.60 -6.56
C GLU A 273 15.36 -7.81 -6.50
N LEU A 274 14.88 -8.55 -5.50
CA LEU A 274 13.46 -8.90 -5.32
C LEU A 274 12.72 -8.04 -4.27
N TRP A 275 13.34 -6.96 -3.80
CA TRP A 275 12.75 -6.08 -2.79
C TRP A 275 11.34 -5.57 -3.14
N PHE A 276 11.04 -5.38 -4.42
CA PHE A 276 9.72 -4.95 -4.91
C PHE A 276 8.64 -6.03 -4.77
N LEU A 277 9.02 -7.30 -4.66
CA LEU A 277 8.09 -8.43 -4.55
C LEU A 277 7.23 -8.32 -3.29
N LEU A 278 7.81 -7.91 -2.16
CA LEU A 278 7.07 -7.68 -0.92
C LEU A 278 5.98 -6.63 -1.07
N SER A 279 6.25 -5.57 -1.80
CA SER A 279 5.25 -4.53 -2.06
C SER A 279 4.12 -5.00 -2.97
N ILE A 280 4.42 -5.89 -3.93
CA ILE A 280 3.40 -6.54 -4.76
C ILE A 280 2.51 -7.41 -3.88
N LEU A 281 3.10 -8.24 -3.03
CA LEU A 281 2.38 -9.12 -2.13
C LEU A 281 1.56 -8.32 -1.09
N PHE A 282 2.14 -7.23 -0.55
CA PHE A 282 1.40 -6.33 0.33
C PHE A 282 0.12 -5.80 -0.34
N VAL A 283 0.23 -5.27 -1.54
CA VAL A 283 -0.94 -4.76 -2.27
C VAL A 283 -1.92 -5.88 -2.57
N LEU A 284 -1.43 -7.05 -3.02
CA LEU A 284 -2.27 -8.19 -3.39
C LEU A 284 -3.11 -8.70 -2.22
N TRP A 285 -2.56 -8.79 -1.02
CA TRP A 285 -3.27 -9.29 0.17
C TRP A 285 -4.04 -8.19 0.90
N MET A 286 -3.46 -7.01 1.07
CA MET A 286 -4.13 -5.97 1.84
C MET A 286 -5.25 -5.26 1.08
N PHE A 287 -5.20 -5.26 -0.26
CA PHE A 287 -6.25 -4.63 -1.05
C PHE A 287 -7.62 -5.31 -0.88
N PRO A 288 -7.77 -6.64 -1.08
CA PRO A 288 -9.05 -7.32 -0.82
C PRO A 288 -9.47 -7.20 0.64
N ALA A 289 -8.53 -7.24 1.59
CA ALA A 289 -8.81 -7.05 3.01
C ALA A 289 -9.51 -5.71 3.29
N LYS A 290 -9.00 -4.62 2.71
CA LYS A 290 -9.61 -3.29 2.84
C LYS A 290 -10.98 -3.21 2.17
N LEU A 291 -11.18 -3.86 1.01
CA LEU A 291 -12.48 -3.89 0.33
C LEU A 291 -13.55 -4.61 1.16
N VAL A 292 -13.19 -5.69 1.85
CA VAL A 292 -14.10 -6.42 2.75
C VAL A 292 -14.57 -5.53 3.90
N ILE A 293 -13.69 -4.68 4.46
CA ILE A 293 -14.08 -3.69 5.48
C ILE A 293 -15.09 -2.68 4.89
N GLY A 294 -14.85 -2.18 3.69
CA GLY A 294 -15.81 -1.30 2.99
C GLY A 294 -17.18 -1.96 2.79
N TRP A 295 -17.19 -3.21 2.35
CA TRP A 295 -18.42 -3.99 2.18
C TRP A 295 -19.17 -4.21 3.50
N MET A 296 -18.46 -4.50 4.58
CA MET A 296 -19.02 -4.62 5.92
C MET A 296 -19.71 -3.33 6.38
N ILE A 297 -19.07 -2.17 6.18
CA ILE A 297 -19.64 -0.85 6.51
C ILE A 297 -20.92 -0.60 5.69
N ARG A 298 -20.88 -0.88 4.38
CA ARG A 298 -22.07 -0.81 3.50
C ARG A 298 -23.22 -1.64 4.05
N ARG A 299 -22.95 -2.89 4.45
CA ARG A 299 -23.95 -3.80 5.02
C ARG A 299 -24.54 -3.26 6.32
N SER A 300 -23.73 -2.62 7.17
CA SER A 300 -24.18 -1.96 8.39
C SER A 300 -25.11 -0.78 8.11
N ARG A 301 -24.81 0.02 7.07
CA ARG A 301 -25.64 1.18 6.69
C ARG A 301 -27.04 0.78 6.20
N ASN A 302 -27.16 -0.39 5.60
CA ASN A 302 -28.44 -0.92 5.12
C ASN A 302 -29.29 -1.53 6.24
N LYS A 303 -28.74 -1.68 7.46
CA LYS A 303 -29.49 -2.17 8.63
C LYS A 303 -29.87 -1.04 9.56
N THR A 304 -31.14 -1.01 9.94
CA THR A 304 -31.69 -0.02 10.89
C THR A 304 -31.55 -0.53 12.34
N ASN A 305 -31.79 -1.82 12.58
CA ASN A 305 -31.86 -2.39 13.90
C ASN A 305 -30.54 -2.99 14.36
N ASP A 306 -30.29 -2.91 15.66
CA ASP A 306 -29.19 -3.62 16.31
C ASP A 306 -29.40 -5.13 16.25
N ALA A 307 -28.30 -5.89 16.12
CA ALA A 307 -28.37 -7.34 16.16
C ALA A 307 -28.65 -7.84 17.58
N TRP A 308 -29.22 -9.05 17.66
CA TRP A 308 -29.50 -9.73 18.92
C TRP A 308 -28.24 -9.86 19.80
N TRP A 309 -28.39 -9.61 21.11
CA TRP A 309 -27.27 -9.48 22.02
C TRP A 309 -26.37 -10.74 22.12
N PRO A 310 -26.86 -12.01 22.10
CA PRO A 310 -25.98 -13.17 22.13
C PRO A 310 -25.05 -13.26 20.90
N LEU A 311 -25.54 -12.87 19.71
CA LEU A 311 -24.71 -12.83 18.50
C LEU A 311 -23.57 -11.82 18.64
N ARG A 312 -23.79 -10.70 19.36
CA ARG A 312 -22.76 -9.72 19.65
C ARG A 312 -21.69 -10.29 20.56
N TRP A 313 -22.06 -11.09 21.57
CA TRP A 313 -21.11 -11.74 22.47
C TRP A 313 -20.28 -12.82 21.76
N ILE A 314 -20.90 -13.71 21.00
CA ILE A 314 -20.21 -14.75 20.22
C ILE A 314 -19.21 -14.10 19.25
N ALA A 315 -19.64 -13.08 18.50
CA ALA A 315 -18.82 -12.36 17.57
C ALA A 315 -17.64 -11.65 18.25
N TRP A 316 -17.88 -11.06 19.43
CA TRP A 316 -16.84 -10.39 20.22
C TRP A 316 -15.79 -11.39 20.74
N ILE A 317 -16.21 -12.52 21.30
CA ILE A 317 -15.29 -13.56 21.80
C ILE A 317 -14.42 -14.09 20.65
N ALA A 318 -15.03 -14.43 19.50
CA ALA A 318 -14.29 -14.90 18.33
C ALA A 318 -13.24 -13.87 17.85
N GLN A 319 -13.61 -12.61 17.88
CA GLN A 319 -12.71 -11.53 17.47
C GLN A 319 -11.57 -11.31 18.47
N VAL A 320 -11.86 -11.33 19.78
CA VAL A 320 -10.83 -11.21 20.82
C VAL A 320 -9.83 -12.37 20.73
N ALA A 321 -10.31 -13.60 20.53
CA ALA A 321 -9.45 -14.77 20.34
C ALA A 321 -8.55 -14.59 19.09
N ALA A 322 -9.11 -14.19 17.96
CA ALA A 322 -8.34 -13.97 16.73
C ALA A 322 -7.30 -12.85 16.88
N ILE A 323 -7.64 -11.76 17.58
CA ILE A 323 -6.69 -10.67 17.85
C ILE A 323 -5.60 -11.16 18.81
N GLY A 324 -5.95 -11.93 19.82
CA GLY A 324 -4.98 -12.53 20.74
C GLY A 324 -3.96 -13.41 20.01
N ILE A 325 -4.44 -14.27 19.09
CA ILE A 325 -3.56 -15.08 18.22
C ILE A 325 -2.69 -14.20 17.34
N TYR A 326 -3.25 -13.17 16.72
CA TYR A 326 -2.50 -12.24 15.87
C TYR A 326 -1.41 -11.49 16.65
N VAL A 327 -1.74 -10.91 17.80
CA VAL A 327 -0.78 -10.19 18.65
C VAL A 327 0.26 -11.15 19.22
N GLY A 328 -0.15 -12.34 19.66
CA GLY A 328 0.73 -13.40 20.10
C GLY A 328 1.72 -13.81 19.01
N PHE A 329 1.24 -13.98 17.78
CA PHE A 329 2.10 -14.28 16.64
C PHE A 329 3.12 -13.15 16.35
N LEU A 330 2.70 -11.88 16.40
CA LEU A 330 3.60 -10.75 16.24
C LEU A 330 4.66 -10.68 17.34
N TYR A 331 4.29 -11.03 18.57
CA TYR A 331 5.20 -11.03 19.70
C TYR A 331 6.17 -12.22 19.67
N LEU A 332 5.67 -13.42 19.39
CA LEU A 332 6.48 -14.64 19.28
C LEU A 332 7.49 -14.55 18.12
N GLY A 333 7.24 -13.73 17.13
CA GLY A 333 8.19 -13.39 16.09
C GLY A 333 9.55 -12.91 16.60
N LYS A 334 9.62 -12.42 17.85
CA LYS A 334 10.89 -12.14 18.55
C LYS A 334 11.81 -13.35 18.61
N PHE A 335 11.28 -14.55 18.79
CA PHE A 335 12.06 -15.79 18.89
C PHE A 335 12.53 -16.32 17.54
N ALA A 336 11.94 -15.82 16.43
CA ALA A 336 12.27 -16.23 15.07
C ALA A 336 13.12 -15.17 14.33
N LEU A 337 14.04 -14.49 15.02
CA LEU A 337 14.92 -13.43 14.45
C LEU A 337 14.18 -12.16 13.97
N TRP A 338 12.92 -12.00 14.30
CA TRP A 338 12.17 -10.78 13.97
C TRP A 338 12.50 -9.68 14.98
N GLU A 339 12.30 -8.43 14.60
CA GLU A 339 12.51 -7.25 15.45
C GLU A 339 11.58 -7.22 16.69
N GLY A 340 10.91 -8.32 17.00
CA GLY A 340 10.15 -8.57 18.21
C GLY A 340 9.17 -7.46 18.57
N GLY A 341 9.53 -6.69 19.61
CA GLY A 341 8.71 -5.59 20.09
C GLY A 341 8.46 -4.49 19.06
N ALA A 342 9.37 -4.23 18.11
CA ALA A 342 9.17 -3.25 17.05
C ALA A 342 8.03 -3.66 16.10
N SER A 343 7.78 -4.95 15.90
CA SER A 343 6.67 -5.43 15.06
C SER A 343 5.30 -5.03 15.59
N LEU A 344 5.16 -4.78 16.90
CA LEU A 344 3.93 -4.25 17.50
C LEU A 344 3.62 -2.81 17.07
N PHE A 345 4.65 -2.04 16.73
CA PHE A 345 4.50 -0.67 16.21
C PHE A 345 4.34 -0.64 14.69
N PHE A 346 4.97 -1.57 13.96
CA PHE A 346 4.99 -1.61 12.50
C PHE A 346 4.02 -2.67 11.95
N GLN A 347 2.73 -2.54 12.33
CA GLN A 347 1.72 -3.49 11.89
C GLN A 347 1.30 -3.24 10.44
N HIS A 348 1.70 -4.14 9.52
CA HIS A 348 1.40 -4.06 8.10
C HIS A 348 -0.10 -4.10 7.77
N ALA A 349 -0.92 -4.58 8.69
CA ALA A 349 -2.37 -4.50 8.56
C ALA A 349 -2.89 -3.05 8.48
N PHE A 350 -2.24 -2.11 9.17
CA PHE A 350 -2.72 -0.74 9.34
C PHE A 350 -1.81 0.32 8.73
N LEU A 351 -0.53 -0.01 8.58
CA LEU A 351 0.52 0.88 8.12
C LEU A 351 1.03 0.44 6.74
N PRO A 352 1.54 1.36 5.92
CA PRO A 352 2.23 0.98 4.70
C PRO A 352 3.48 0.16 5.05
N PRO A 353 3.97 -0.70 4.15
CA PRO A 353 5.20 -1.42 4.37
C PRO A 353 6.34 -0.42 4.56
N VAL A 354 7.11 -0.60 5.62
CA VAL A 354 8.34 0.19 5.79
C VAL A 354 9.28 -0.24 4.66
N PRO A 355 9.78 0.67 3.83
CA PRO A 355 10.76 0.32 2.83
C PRO A 355 11.95 -0.30 3.55
N PHE A 356 12.34 -1.50 3.10
CA PHE A 356 13.43 -2.26 3.69
C PHE A 356 14.78 -1.63 3.31
N PHE A 357 15.05 -0.42 3.79
CA PHE A 357 16.35 0.22 3.71
C PHE A 357 17.28 -0.20 4.85
N VAL A 358 17.05 -1.36 5.42
CA VAL A 358 17.92 -1.85 6.48
C VAL A 358 18.60 -3.12 6.00
N ARG A 359 19.81 -2.92 5.52
CA ARG A 359 20.94 -3.78 5.21
C ARG A 359 21.01 -4.35 3.82
#